data_e7b6c28dd474e80a810f0cef0e90657b
#
_entry.id   e7b6c28dd474e80a810f0cef0e90657b
#
_cell.length_a   1.000
_cell.length_b   1.000
_cell.length_c   1.000
_cell.angle_alpha   90.00
_cell.angle_beta   90.00
_cell.angle_gamma   90.00
#
_symmetry.space_group_name_H-M   'P 1'
#
loop_
_entity.id
_entity.type
_entity.pdbx_description
1 polymer ?
#
loop_
_entity_poly.entity_id
_entity_poly.type
_entity_poly.pdbx_seq_one_letter_code
_entity_poly.pdbx_strand_id
1 'polypeptide(L)'
;MKYFNSMKTLAAVLPLLRDLKTSRRPPGVEHGVFNTASTDGVDLFCTLLGRNPEKAIVVAHPAVVGGYYEHVVALAEVLSGFFSVVTFDFRGHGRSTGRCPLGFSKVSEDLEAVVERVRGMGFKRIGVAGFSLGAAAAMLLASRDDCFDALVSIGCPPRMPDIPLLTRHRYLSVSAARILGMRLDPTSCDGPSPIDVAERLPGFPKLLMFGEWEVVPQEEISEFVGLISGPKTVLTVPGAWHADLMGREGLVSRWFCENL
;
A
#
# COMPACT_ATOMS: atom_id res chain seq x y z
N MET A 1 -2.69 -21.44 12.16
CA MET A 1 -3.87 -21.34 13.05
C MET A 1 -3.62 -20.54 14.34
N LYS A 2 -2.61 -19.63 14.37
CA LYS A 2 -2.26 -18.82 15.55
C LYS A 2 -2.74 -17.36 15.51
N TYR A 3 -3.21 -16.86 14.37
CA TYR A 3 -3.43 -15.42 14.14
C TYR A 3 -4.77 -14.85 14.63
N PHE A 4 -5.77 -15.66 14.91
CA PHE A 4 -7.12 -15.17 15.24
C PHE A 4 -7.67 -15.65 16.58
N ASN A 5 -6.84 -16.16 17.48
CA ASN A 5 -7.32 -16.72 18.76
C ASN A 5 -7.18 -15.78 19.97
N SER A 6 -6.95 -14.49 19.76
CA SER A 6 -6.96 -13.58 20.90
C SER A 6 -7.94 -12.43 20.69
N MET A 7 -8.67 -12.07 21.75
CA MET A 7 -9.44 -10.82 21.84
C MET A 7 -8.61 -9.60 21.45
N LYS A 8 -7.28 -9.69 21.49
CA LYS A 8 -6.33 -8.66 21.04
C LYS A 8 -6.40 -8.42 19.54
N THR A 9 -6.55 -9.46 18.72
CA THR A 9 -6.67 -9.30 17.24
C THR A 9 -8.01 -8.68 16.86
N LEU A 10 -9.10 -9.07 17.54
CA LEU A 10 -10.40 -8.45 17.32
C LEU A 10 -10.41 -6.99 17.78
N ALA A 11 -9.77 -6.67 18.89
CA ALA A 11 -9.60 -5.31 19.40
C ALA A 11 -8.73 -4.44 18.47
N ALA A 12 -7.77 -5.05 17.75
CA ALA A 12 -6.95 -4.35 16.76
C ALA A 12 -7.71 -4.07 15.46
N VAL A 13 -8.62 -4.94 15.05
CA VAL A 13 -9.40 -4.80 13.81
C VAL A 13 -10.60 -3.86 13.99
N LEU A 14 -11.21 -3.80 15.18
CA LEU A 14 -12.38 -2.94 15.43
C LEU A 14 -12.11 -1.42 15.25
N PRO A 15 -11.01 -0.83 15.74
CA PRO A 15 -10.67 0.55 15.44
C PRO A 15 -10.46 0.79 13.95
N LEU A 16 -9.72 -0.11 13.28
CA LEU A 16 -9.51 -0.06 11.83
C LEU A 16 -10.84 -0.05 11.07
N LEU A 17 -11.80 -0.90 11.45
CA LEU A 17 -13.13 -0.94 10.83
C LEU A 17 -13.97 0.31 11.12
N ARG A 18 -13.77 0.96 12.27
CA ARG A 18 -14.44 2.21 12.63
C ARG A 18 -13.91 3.38 11.81
N ASP A 19 -12.60 3.48 11.65
CA ASP A 19 -11.94 4.53 10.89
C ASP A 19 -12.20 4.39 9.38
N LEU A 20 -12.32 3.16 8.86
CA LEU A 20 -12.64 2.87 7.48
C LEU A 20 -13.96 3.48 6.97
N LYS A 21 -14.93 3.72 7.85
CA LYS A 21 -16.24 4.30 7.48
C LYS A 21 -16.26 5.82 7.40
N THR A 22 -15.37 6.49 8.14
CA THR A 22 -15.49 7.94 8.41
C THR A 22 -14.47 8.80 7.68
N SER A 23 -13.44 8.23 7.11
CA SER A 23 -12.23 8.97 6.70
C SER A 23 -11.96 8.96 5.19
N ARG A 24 -12.98 9.15 4.35
CA ARG A 24 -12.79 9.32 2.91
C ARG A 24 -13.03 10.77 2.52
N ARG A 25 -11.98 11.46 2.11
CA ARG A 25 -12.07 12.81 1.57
C ARG A 25 -11.18 12.97 0.33
N PRO A 26 -11.57 13.81 -0.65
CA PRO A 26 -10.63 14.23 -1.66
C PRO A 26 -9.50 15.05 -1.03
N PRO A 27 -8.33 15.18 -1.68
CA PRO A 27 -7.29 16.11 -1.23
C PRO A 27 -7.80 17.53 -1.06
N GLY A 28 -7.39 18.19 0.02
CA GLY A 28 -7.73 19.59 0.29
C GLY A 28 -6.89 20.60 -0.53
N VAL A 29 -5.85 20.10 -1.23
CA VAL A 29 -5.01 20.90 -2.12
C VAL A 29 -5.46 20.74 -3.58
N GLU A 30 -5.01 21.65 -4.46
CA GLU A 30 -5.26 21.55 -5.89
C GLU A 30 -4.78 20.21 -6.44
N HIS A 31 -5.65 19.52 -7.18
CA HIS A 31 -5.35 18.21 -7.75
C HIS A 31 -6.05 18.01 -9.09
N GLY A 32 -5.44 17.18 -9.94
CA GLY A 32 -6.03 16.66 -11.16
C GLY A 32 -6.44 15.20 -11.00
N VAL A 33 -7.25 14.69 -11.92
CA VAL A 33 -7.62 13.27 -11.98
C VAL A 33 -7.34 12.72 -13.38
N PHE A 34 -6.96 11.46 -13.45
CA PHE A 34 -6.77 10.74 -14.71
C PHE A 34 -7.00 9.24 -14.49
N ASN A 35 -7.13 8.50 -15.57
CA ASN A 35 -7.21 7.04 -15.51
C ASN A 35 -6.02 6.41 -16.23
N THR A 36 -5.65 5.20 -15.82
CA THR A 36 -4.74 4.32 -16.55
C THR A 36 -5.29 2.90 -16.53
N ALA A 37 -4.88 2.06 -17.47
CA ALA A 37 -5.32 0.67 -17.52
C ALA A 37 -4.21 -0.27 -17.06
N SER A 38 -4.55 -1.25 -16.21
CA SER A 38 -3.68 -2.39 -15.92
C SER A 38 -3.54 -3.29 -17.16
N THR A 39 -2.57 -4.18 -17.16
CA THR A 39 -2.26 -5.07 -18.31
C THR A 39 -3.43 -5.93 -18.77
N ASP A 40 -4.35 -6.25 -17.86
CA ASP A 40 -5.58 -7.03 -18.12
C ASP A 40 -6.82 -6.16 -18.38
N GLY A 41 -6.64 -4.85 -18.65
CA GLY A 41 -7.69 -3.93 -19.02
C GLY A 41 -8.52 -3.36 -17.85
N VAL A 42 -8.12 -3.62 -16.61
CA VAL A 42 -8.74 -2.98 -15.44
C VAL A 42 -8.44 -1.49 -15.46
N ASP A 43 -9.49 -0.65 -15.42
CA ASP A 43 -9.36 0.80 -15.37
C ASP A 43 -9.09 1.28 -13.96
N LEU A 44 -7.98 2.00 -13.76
CA LEU A 44 -7.48 2.49 -12.48
C LEU A 44 -7.66 4.00 -12.39
N PHE A 45 -8.40 4.45 -11.38
CA PHE A 45 -8.62 5.85 -11.10
C PHE A 45 -7.42 6.41 -10.32
N CYS A 46 -6.86 7.52 -10.81
CA CYS A 46 -5.68 8.18 -10.27
C CYS A 46 -5.94 9.65 -9.97
N THR A 47 -5.25 10.18 -8.95
CA THR A 47 -5.26 11.60 -8.58
C THR A 47 -3.81 12.11 -8.56
N LEU A 48 -3.55 13.26 -9.16
CA LEU A 48 -2.24 13.91 -9.20
C LEU A 48 -2.27 15.21 -8.40
N LEU A 49 -1.35 15.34 -7.43
CA LEU A 49 -1.12 16.52 -6.60
C LEU A 49 0.29 17.06 -6.82
N GLY A 50 0.50 18.32 -6.47
CA GLY A 50 1.83 18.96 -6.55
C GLY A 50 2.25 19.27 -7.98
N ARG A 51 3.44 19.87 -8.12
CA ARG A 51 3.92 20.39 -9.41
C ARG A 51 5.42 20.23 -9.61
N ASN A 52 6.07 19.28 -8.92
CA ASN A 52 7.49 19.01 -9.17
C ASN A 52 7.64 18.41 -10.59
N PRO A 53 8.48 18.98 -11.46
CA PRO A 53 8.54 18.52 -12.85
C PRO A 53 9.42 17.26 -13.04
N GLU A 54 10.23 16.91 -12.07
CA GLU A 54 11.24 15.85 -12.21
C GLU A 54 11.02 14.65 -11.30
N LYS A 55 10.47 14.88 -10.10
CA LYS A 55 10.33 13.85 -9.07
C LYS A 55 8.86 13.58 -8.75
N ALA A 56 8.46 12.33 -8.79
CA ALA A 56 7.13 11.89 -8.42
C ALA A 56 7.14 10.83 -7.33
N ILE A 57 6.07 10.79 -6.52
CA ILE A 57 5.83 9.72 -5.56
C ILE A 57 4.46 9.11 -5.84
N VAL A 58 4.41 7.78 -5.98
CA VAL A 58 3.16 7.04 -6.06
C VAL A 58 2.80 6.55 -4.66
N VAL A 59 1.62 6.89 -4.17
CA VAL A 59 1.11 6.46 -2.87
C VAL A 59 0.04 5.40 -3.05
N ALA A 60 0.35 4.18 -2.60
CA ALA A 60 -0.48 2.99 -2.74
C ALA A 60 -1.21 2.67 -1.43
N HIS A 61 -2.54 2.62 -1.46
CA HIS A 61 -3.40 2.50 -0.29
C HIS A 61 -3.45 1.07 0.30
N PRO A 62 -3.85 0.90 1.58
CA PRO A 62 -4.10 -0.41 2.18
C PRO A 62 -5.38 -1.06 1.64
N ALA A 63 -5.59 -2.34 1.93
CA ALA A 63 -6.83 -3.05 1.55
C ALA A 63 -8.08 -2.38 2.15
N VAL A 64 -9.23 -2.61 1.52
CA VAL A 64 -10.59 -2.21 1.98
C VAL A 64 -10.91 -0.72 1.85
N VAL A 65 -9.92 0.13 1.60
CA VAL A 65 -10.08 1.58 1.41
C VAL A 65 -9.76 1.97 -0.04
N GLY A 66 -9.42 3.19 -0.32
CA GLY A 66 -9.02 3.67 -1.66
C GLY A 66 -8.06 4.83 -1.53
N GLY A 67 -7.66 5.42 -2.65
CA GLY A 67 -6.75 6.56 -2.71
C GLY A 67 -7.25 7.82 -1.97
N TYR A 68 -8.54 7.88 -1.65
CA TYR A 68 -9.14 8.94 -0.84
C TYR A 68 -9.25 8.59 0.66
N TYR A 69 -8.59 7.53 1.11
CA TYR A 69 -8.47 7.25 2.52
C TYR A 69 -7.65 8.34 3.22
N GLU A 70 -8.10 8.78 4.40
CA GLU A 70 -7.55 9.97 5.08
C GLU A 70 -6.04 9.91 5.29
N HIS A 71 -5.48 8.79 5.75
CA HIS A 71 -4.02 8.64 5.95
C HIS A 71 -3.23 8.69 4.63
N VAL A 72 -3.81 8.16 3.54
CA VAL A 72 -3.21 8.24 2.20
C VAL A 72 -3.22 9.69 1.71
N VAL A 73 -4.35 10.37 1.88
CA VAL A 73 -4.50 11.79 1.50
C VAL A 73 -3.61 12.69 2.34
N ALA A 74 -3.54 12.49 3.66
CA ALA A 74 -2.68 13.27 4.54
C ALA A 74 -1.19 13.17 4.14
N LEU A 75 -0.73 11.94 3.86
CA LEU A 75 0.63 11.73 3.35
C LEU A 75 0.83 12.40 2.00
N ALA A 76 -0.11 12.23 1.06
CA ALA A 76 -0.03 12.82 -0.28
C ALA A 76 -0.01 14.36 -0.22
N GLU A 77 -0.81 14.99 0.63
CA GLU A 77 -0.82 16.43 0.83
C GLU A 77 0.53 16.95 1.35
N VAL A 78 1.12 16.29 2.35
CA VAL A 78 2.45 16.67 2.87
C VAL A 78 3.54 16.49 1.82
N LEU A 79 3.53 15.37 1.10
CA LEU A 79 4.50 15.10 0.02
C LEU A 79 4.35 16.09 -1.15
N SER A 80 3.15 16.55 -1.45
CA SER A 80 2.87 17.44 -2.58
C SER A 80 3.54 18.81 -2.47
N GLY A 81 4.00 19.19 -1.27
CA GLY A 81 4.83 20.38 -1.07
C GLY A 81 6.23 20.28 -1.70
N PHE A 82 6.72 19.06 -2.02
CA PHE A 82 8.07 18.82 -2.51
C PHE A 82 8.10 18.01 -3.82
N PHE A 83 7.07 17.19 -4.06
CA PHE A 83 6.99 16.22 -5.16
C PHE A 83 5.70 16.39 -5.93
N SER A 84 5.66 15.89 -7.17
CA SER A 84 4.39 15.49 -7.76
C SER A 84 3.97 14.17 -7.14
N VAL A 85 2.71 14.05 -6.73
CA VAL A 85 2.23 12.87 -5.98
C VAL A 85 1.05 12.26 -6.70
N VAL A 86 1.10 10.98 -6.94
CA VAL A 86 -0.02 10.22 -7.51
C VAL A 86 -0.58 9.28 -6.45
N THR A 87 -1.85 9.44 -6.10
CA THR A 87 -2.63 8.41 -5.41
C THR A 87 -3.54 7.72 -6.40
N PHE A 88 -3.93 6.49 -6.14
CA PHE A 88 -4.84 5.75 -7.02
C PHE A 88 -5.67 4.75 -6.24
N ASP A 89 -6.74 4.26 -6.86
CA ASP A 89 -7.52 3.15 -6.35
C ASP A 89 -7.05 1.85 -7.01
N PHE A 90 -6.66 0.85 -6.23
CA PHE A 90 -6.42 -0.51 -6.75
C PHE A 90 -7.69 -1.10 -7.34
N ARG A 91 -7.55 -2.12 -8.21
CA ARG A 91 -8.68 -2.90 -8.71
C ARG A 91 -9.65 -3.27 -7.59
N GLY A 92 -10.93 -3.19 -7.87
CA GLY A 92 -11.96 -3.53 -6.91
C GLY A 92 -12.18 -2.52 -5.78
N HIS A 93 -11.41 -1.43 -5.71
CA HIS A 93 -11.57 -0.35 -4.73
C HIS A 93 -12.09 0.93 -5.37
N GLY A 94 -12.68 1.79 -4.57
CA GLY A 94 -13.07 3.13 -4.92
C GLY A 94 -13.74 3.25 -6.30
N ARG A 95 -13.11 4.02 -7.19
CA ARG A 95 -13.55 4.33 -8.56
C ARG A 95 -12.93 3.43 -9.62
N SER A 96 -11.88 2.67 -9.30
CA SER A 96 -11.28 1.69 -10.22
C SER A 96 -12.22 0.53 -10.50
N THR A 97 -12.12 -0.08 -11.68
CA THR A 97 -12.94 -1.23 -12.07
C THR A 97 -12.39 -2.56 -11.51
N GLY A 98 -12.90 -3.68 -11.98
CA GLY A 98 -12.41 -5.01 -11.61
C GLY A 98 -12.79 -5.48 -10.20
N ARG A 99 -12.08 -6.53 -9.75
CA ARG A 99 -12.22 -7.13 -8.42
C ARG A 99 -10.84 -7.35 -7.81
N CYS A 100 -10.70 -7.11 -6.51
CA CYS A 100 -9.46 -7.34 -5.78
C CYS A 100 -9.33 -8.83 -5.43
N PRO A 101 -8.25 -9.51 -5.84
CA PRO A 101 -7.97 -10.88 -5.42
C PRO A 101 -7.54 -10.95 -3.96
N LEU A 102 -7.44 -12.15 -3.41
CA LEU A 102 -6.82 -12.40 -2.10
C LEU A 102 -5.28 -12.43 -2.16
N GLY A 103 -4.68 -12.48 -3.35
CA GLY A 103 -3.22 -12.45 -3.55
C GLY A 103 -2.68 -11.05 -3.85
N PHE A 104 -1.34 -10.92 -3.94
CA PHE A 104 -0.66 -9.65 -4.18
C PHE A 104 -0.26 -9.42 -5.65
N SER A 105 -0.24 -10.46 -6.49
CA SER A 105 0.28 -10.35 -7.86
C SER A 105 -0.50 -9.35 -8.71
N LYS A 106 -1.83 -9.45 -8.75
CA LYS A 106 -2.66 -8.56 -9.55
C LYS A 106 -2.66 -7.10 -9.07
N VAL A 107 -2.57 -6.87 -7.77
CA VAL A 107 -2.42 -5.48 -7.25
C VAL A 107 -1.01 -4.94 -7.50
N SER A 108 0.00 -5.81 -7.60
CA SER A 108 1.33 -5.41 -8.05
C SER A 108 1.35 -5.00 -9.54
N GLU A 109 0.59 -5.69 -10.41
CA GLU A 109 0.40 -5.29 -11.82
C GLU A 109 -0.34 -3.94 -11.94
N ASP A 110 -1.31 -3.66 -11.06
CA ASP A 110 -1.96 -2.35 -11.00
C ASP A 110 -0.97 -1.23 -10.64
N LEU A 111 -0.13 -1.46 -9.64
CA LEU A 111 0.90 -0.49 -9.24
C LEU A 111 1.91 -0.28 -10.37
N GLU A 112 2.32 -1.34 -11.06
CA GLU A 112 3.20 -1.27 -12.22
C GLU A 112 2.62 -0.35 -13.31
N ALA A 113 1.36 -0.56 -13.69
CA ALA A 113 0.68 0.27 -14.69
C ALA A 113 0.61 1.76 -14.28
N VAL A 114 0.41 2.05 -12.98
CA VAL A 114 0.44 3.42 -12.48
C VAL A 114 1.85 4.01 -12.53
N VAL A 115 2.88 3.26 -12.09
CA VAL A 115 4.29 3.71 -12.13
C VAL A 115 4.73 3.95 -13.57
N GLU A 116 4.42 3.07 -14.51
CA GLU A 116 4.72 3.24 -15.94
C GLU A 116 4.01 4.48 -16.51
N ARG A 117 2.74 4.69 -16.15
CA ARG A 117 2.00 5.89 -16.55
C ARG A 117 2.66 7.17 -16.03
N VAL A 118 3.09 7.17 -14.77
CA VAL A 118 3.83 8.29 -14.15
C VAL A 118 5.17 8.51 -14.86
N ARG A 119 5.90 7.46 -15.16
CA ARG A 119 7.15 7.54 -15.94
C ARG A 119 6.90 8.13 -17.33
N GLY A 120 5.83 7.71 -18.00
CA GLY A 120 5.39 8.26 -19.30
C GLY A 120 4.98 9.73 -19.25
N MET A 121 4.73 10.32 -18.09
CA MET A 121 4.53 11.76 -17.91
C MET A 121 5.85 12.56 -17.91
N GLY A 122 7.02 11.89 -17.93
CA GLY A 122 8.34 12.51 -18.05
C GLY A 122 9.09 12.69 -16.72
N PHE A 123 8.57 12.14 -15.61
CA PHE A 123 9.30 12.18 -14.34
C PHE A 123 10.57 11.32 -14.41
N LYS A 124 11.69 11.87 -13.92
CA LYS A 124 13.03 11.25 -13.96
C LYS A 124 13.26 10.30 -12.77
N ARG A 125 12.70 10.67 -11.63
CA ARG A 125 12.83 9.92 -10.38
C ARG A 125 11.45 9.62 -9.82
N ILE A 126 11.22 8.38 -9.44
CA ILE A 126 9.93 7.91 -8.92
C ILE A 126 10.15 7.18 -7.59
N GLY A 127 9.50 7.66 -6.54
CA GLY A 127 9.39 6.95 -5.27
C GLY A 127 8.03 6.25 -5.13
N VAL A 128 7.98 5.21 -4.33
CA VAL A 128 6.72 4.55 -3.95
C VAL A 128 6.55 4.57 -2.43
N ALA A 129 5.38 5.00 -1.96
CA ALA A 129 4.97 4.85 -0.56
C ALA A 129 3.75 3.92 -0.50
N GLY A 130 3.91 2.74 0.09
CA GLY A 130 2.84 1.74 0.16
C GLY A 130 2.38 1.48 1.59
N PHE A 131 1.06 1.39 1.78
CA PHE A 131 0.43 1.00 3.04
C PHE A 131 -0.09 -0.43 2.94
N SER A 132 0.31 -1.33 3.83
CA SER A 132 -0.21 -2.71 3.93
C SER A 132 -0.26 -3.42 2.55
N LEU A 133 -1.43 -3.57 1.94
CA LEU A 133 -1.60 -4.11 0.58
C LEU A 133 -0.72 -3.37 -0.44
N GLY A 134 -0.68 -2.04 -0.38
CA GLY A 134 0.16 -1.22 -1.25
C GLY A 134 1.64 -1.44 -1.02
N ALA A 135 2.07 -1.68 0.22
CA ALA A 135 3.45 -2.04 0.54
C ALA A 135 3.82 -3.43 -0.02
N ALA A 136 2.93 -4.41 0.13
CA ALA A 136 3.12 -5.74 -0.45
C ALA A 136 3.20 -5.68 -1.99
N ALA A 137 2.31 -4.94 -2.64
CA ALA A 137 2.35 -4.70 -4.08
C ALA A 137 3.68 -4.09 -4.54
N ALA A 138 4.20 -3.10 -3.79
CA ALA A 138 5.46 -2.44 -4.09
C ALA A 138 6.68 -3.38 -3.92
N MET A 139 6.68 -4.24 -2.90
CA MET A 139 7.73 -5.24 -2.72
C MET A 139 7.76 -6.25 -3.87
N LEU A 140 6.60 -6.74 -4.30
CA LEU A 140 6.51 -7.65 -5.44
C LEU A 140 6.96 -6.98 -6.74
N LEU A 141 6.53 -5.75 -6.99
CA LEU A 141 6.94 -5.00 -8.17
C LEU A 141 8.46 -4.80 -8.17
N ALA A 142 9.03 -4.29 -7.09
CA ALA A 142 10.46 -4.06 -6.94
C ALA A 142 11.32 -5.31 -7.16
N SER A 143 10.80 -6.49 -6.80
CA SER A 143 11.54 -7.75 -6.97
C SER A 143 11.64 -8.23 -8.42
N ARG A 144 10.86 -7.65 -9.33
CA ARG A 144 10.79 -8.04 -10.75
C ARG A 144 11.51 -7.04 -11.65
N ASP A 145 11.46 -5.76 -11.29
CA ASP A 145 11.97 -4.68 -12.13
C ASP A 145 12.41 -3.46 -11.30
N ASP A 146 13.43 -2.74 -11.79
CA ASP A 146 13.91 -1.47 -11.24
C ASP A 146 13.00 -0.30 -11.70
N CYS A 147 11.69 -0.42 -11.50
CA CYS A 147 10.73 0.54 -12.02
C CYS A 147 10.57 1.82 -11.17
N PHE A 148 11.16 1.88 -9.98
CA PHE A 148 11.20 3.07 -9.12
C PHE A 148 12.50 3.13 -8.29
N ASP A 149 12.81 4.29 -7.71
CA ASP A 149 14.13 4.63 -7.17
C ASP A 149 14.21 4.60 -5.64
N ALA A 150 13.08 4.62 -4.94
CA ALA A 150 13.01 4.62 -3.47
C ALA A 150 11.68 4.05 -2.98
N LEU A 151 11.70 3.36 -1.84
CA LEU A 151 10.51 2.72 -1.26
C LEU A 151 10.30 3.11 0.21
N VAL A 152 9.10 3.59 0.52
CA VAL A 152 8.59 3.63 1.90
C VAL A 152 7.49 2.59 2.05
N SER A 153 7.71 1.63 2.92
CA SER A 153 6.81 0.51 3.18
C SER A 153 6.22 0.65 4.59
N ILE A 154 4.92 0.79 4.70
CA ILE A 154 4.20 1.05 5.96
C ILE A 154 3.30 -0.14 6.27
N GLY A 155 3.64 -0.91 7.30
CA GLY A 155 2.88 -2.08 7.71
C GLY A 155 2.81 -3.17 6.64
N CYS A 156 3.90 -3.47 5.92
CA CYS A 156 3.91 -4.53 4.91
C CYS A 156 3.65 -5.89 5.57
N PRO A 157 2.60 -6.63 5.16
CA PRO A 157 2.43 -8.01 5.60
C PRO A 157 3.47 -8.89 4.90
N PRO A 158 4.34 -9.62 5.65
CA PRO A 158 5.33 -10.52 5.04
C PRO A 158 4.69 -11.64 4.22
N ARG A 159 3.54 -12.15 4.68
CA ARG A 159 2.76 -13.21 4.04
C ARG A 159 1.31 -12.78 3.89
N MET A 160 0.59 -13.41 2.96
CA MET A 160 -0.87 -13.26 2.91
C MET A 160 -1.46 -13.77 4.23
N PRO A 161 -2.21 -12.93 4.98
CA PRO A 161 -2.82 -13.35 6.22
C PRO A 161 -3.79 -14.52 5.99
N ASP A 162 -3.66 -15.58 6.77
CA ASP A 162 -4.69 -16.63 6.83
C ASP A 162 -5.92 -16.05 7.56
N ILE A 163 -6.86 -15.54 6.82
CA ILE A 163 -8.12 -15.01 7.34
C ILE A 163 -9.19 -16.10 7.15
N PRO A 164 -9.51 -16.91 8.19
CA PRO A 164 -10.45 -18.02 8.06
C PRO A 164 -11.82 -17.60 7.55
N LEU A 165 -12.24 -16.37 7.84
CA LEU A 165 -13.48 -15.80 7.33
C LEU A 165 -13.46 -15.70 5.79
N LEU A 166 -12.33 -15.33 5.20
CA LEU A 166 -12.15 -15.20 3.75
C LEU A 166 -12.09 -16.56 3.05
N THR A 167 -11.49 -17.56 3.69
CA THR A 167 -11.30 -18.90 3.09
C THR A 167 -12.47 -19.84 3.33
N ARG A 168 -13.09 -19.81 4.51
CA ARG A 168 -14.19 -20.73 4.89
C ARG A 168 -15.59 -20.20 4.61
N HIS A 169 -15.78 -18.88 4.62
CA HIS A 169 -17.08 -18.23 4.46
C HIS A 169 -17.06 -17.20 3.32
N ARG A 170 -16.70 -17.64 2.12
CA ARG A 170 -16.52 -16.79 0.91
C ARG A 170 -17.64 -15.78 0.67
N TYR A 171 -18.90 -16.20 0.83
CA TYR A 171 -20.05 -15.32 0.60
C TYR A 171 -20.17 -14.20 1.66
N LEU A 172 -19.90 -14.52 2.93
CA LEU A 172 -19.90 -13.54 4.01
C LEU A 172 -18.77 -12.53 3.82
N SER A 173 -17.61 -13.00 3.36
CA SER A 173 -16.44 -12.15 3.07
C SER A 173 -16.72 -11.17 1.93
N VAL A 174 -17.32 -11.63 0.84
CA VAL A 174 -17.71 -10.78 -0.30
C VAL A 174 -18.71 -9.71 0.14
N SER A 175 -19.70 -10.09 0.96
CA SER A 175 -20.70 -9.16 1.49
C SER A 175 -20.08 -8.14 2.44
N ALA A 176 -19.20 -8.57 3.35
CA ALA A 176 -18.48 -7.69 4.27
C ALA A 176 -17.56 -6.73 3.51
N ALA A 177 -16.78 -7.24 2.56
CA ALA A 177 -15.92 -6.42 1.71
C ALA A 177 -16.72 -5.36 0.92
N ARG A 178 -17.88 -5.74 0.39
CA ARG A 178 -18.77 -4.81 -0.32
C ARG A 178 -19.34 -3.71 0.57
N ILE A 179 -19.70 -4.03 1.82
CA ILE A 179 -20.15 -3.06 2.82
C ILE A 179 -19.01 -2.06 3.12
N LEU A 180 -17.77 -2.54 3.12
CA LEU A 180 -16.57 -1.72 3.33
C LEU A 180 -16.11 -0.99 2.05
N GLY A 181 -16.79 -1.21 0.91
CA GLY A 181 -16.51 -0.50 -0.35
C GLY A 181 -15.48 -1.18 -1.25
N MET A 182 -15.17 -2.47 -1.02
CA MET A 182 -14.27 -3.27 -1.86
C MET A 182 -15.04 -4.35 -2.62
N ARG A 183 -14.74 -4.52 -3.89
CA ARG A 183 -15.23 -5.63 -4.73
C ARG A 183 -14.19 -6.75 -4.70
N LEU A 184 -14.38 -7.71 -3.79
CA LEU A 184 -13.48 -8.84 -3.59
C LEU A 184 -13.72 -9.95 -4.63
N ASP A 185 -12.64 -10.56 -5.12
CA ASP A 185 -12.63 -11.87 -5.77
C ASP A 185 -12.04 -12.93 -4.81
N PRO A 186 -12.88 -13.72 -4.14
CA PRO A 186 -12.40 -14.70 -3.17
C PRO A 186 -11.87 -15.99 -3.84
N THR A 187 -11.94 -16.08 -5.16
CA THR A 187 -11.53 -17.28 -5.91
C THR A 187 -10.09 -17.22 -6.38
N SER A 188 -9.51 -16.01 -6.42
CA SER A 188 -8.14 -15.77 -6.85
C SER A 188 -7.26 -15.48 -5.62
N CYS A 189 -6.33 -16.39 -5.35
CA CYS A 189 -5.33 -16.27 -4.29
C CYS A 189 -4.01 -16.80 -4.82
N ASP A 190 -3.37 -16.03 -5.69
CA ASP A 190 -2.21 -16.47 -6.44
C ASP A 190 -1.00 -15.60 -6.19
N GLY A 191 0.18 -16.22 -6.42
CA GLY A 191 1.46 -15.56 -6.48
C GLY A 191 2.21 -15.51 -5.15
N PRO A 192 3.44 -15.00 -5.19
CA PRO A 192 4.30 -14.92 -4.03
C PRO A 192 3.81 -13.89 -3.02
N SER A 193 4.24 -14.08 -1.78
CA SER A 193 4.14 -13.08 -0.71
C SER A 193 5.41 -12.21 -0.66
N PRO A 194 5.40 -11.05 -0.02
CA PRO A 194 6.58 -10.20 0.13
C PRO A 194 7.83 -10.91 0.67
N ILE A 195 7.67 -11.84 1.59
CA ILE A 195 8.80 -12.60 2.16
C ILE A 195 9.47 -13.51 1.12
N ASP A 196 8.70 -14.05 0.16
CA ASP A 196 9.22 -14.94 -0.88
C ASP A 196 10.10 -14.21 -1.91
N VAL A 197 10.04 -12.89 -1.91
CA VAL A 197 10.78 -12.03 -2.85
C VAL A 197 11.78 -11.09 -2.16
N ALA A 198 11.83 -11.08 -0.83
CA ALA A 198 12.58 -10.12 -0.02
C ALA A 198 14.08 -10.06 -0.37
N GLU A 199 14.71 -11.20 -0.63
CA GLU A 199 16.13 -11.28 -1.00
C GLU A 199 16.44 -10.71 -2.39
N ARG A 200 15.43 -10.60 -3.26
CA ARG A 200 15.56 -10.11 -4.65
C ARG A 200 15.34 -8.62 -4.81
N LEU A 201 15.08 -7.91 -3.70
CA LEU A 201 14.85 -6.47 -3.77
C LEU A 201 16.11 -5.73 -4.22
N PRO A 202 15.99 -4.76 -5.14
CA PRO A 202 17.12 -3.98 -5.65
C PRO A 202 17.85 -3.15 -4.57
N GLY A 203 19.03 -2.63 -4.93
CA GLY A 203 19.89 -1.85 -4.05
C GLY A 203 19.43 -0.40 -3.75
N PHE A 204 18.23 0.02 -4.15
CA PHE A 204 17.73 1.35 -3.84
C PHE A 204 17.37 1.52 -2.34
N PRO A 205 17.28 2.78 -1.82
CA PRO A 205 16.93 3.05 -0.43
C PRO A 205 15.53 2.59 -0.05
N LYS A 206 15.39 1.97 1.13
CA LYS A 206 14.11 1.47 1.66
C LYS A 206 13.90 1.97 3.09
N LEU A 207 12.72 2.52 3.37
CA LEU A 207 12.23 2.79 4.72
C LEU A 207 11.11 1.81 5.04
N LEU A 208 11.31 0.96 6.04
CA LEU A 208 10.34 -0.03 6.50
C LEU A 208 9.76 0.43 7.83
N MET A 209 8.47 0.73 7.85
CA MET A 209 7.77 1.24 9.04
C MET A 209 6.73 0.23 9.51
N PHE A 210 6.74 -0.08 10.80
CA PHE A 210 5.75 -0.96 11.43
C PHE A 210 5.17 -0.27 12.66
N GLY A 211 3.89 -0.48 12.94
CA GLY A 211 3.27 0.02 14.14
C GLY A 211 3.75 -0.75 15.39
N GLU A 212 3.71 -0.12 16.56
CA GLU A 212 3.92 -0.83 17.83
C GLU A 212 2.87 -1.93 18.04
N TRP A 213 1.64 -1.67 17.58
CA TRP A 213 0.49 -2.58 17.68
C TRP A 213 0.19 -3.26 16.34
N GLU A 214 1.19 -3.98 15.81
CA GLU A 214 1.02 -4.71 14.56
C GLU A 214 0.14 -5.94 14.71
N VAL A 215 -0.60 -6.24 13.63
CA VAL A 215 -1.39 -7.49 13.51
C VAL A 215 -0.53 -8.67 13.10
N VAL A 216 0.64 -8.41 12.53
CA VAL A 216 1.65 -9.41 12.14
C VAL A 216 2.55 -9.70 13.35
N PRO A 217 2.86 -10.97 13.64
CA PRO A 217 3.79 -11.33 14.71
C PRO A 217 5.18 -10.70 14.51
N GLN A 218 5.78 -10.26 15.62
CA GLN A 218 7.09 -9.61 15.59
C GLN A 218 8.20 -10.54 15.06
N GLU A 219 8.07 -11.84 15.30
CA GLU A 219 9.01 -12.84 14.79
C GLU A 219 8.99 -12.91 13.26
N GLU A 220 7.79 -12.84 12.67
CA GLU A 220 7.61 -12.85 11.22
C GLU A 220 8.11 -11.56 10.57
N ILE A 221 7.88 -10.42 11.22
CA ILE A 221 8.45 -9.13 10.79
C ILE A 221 9.98 -9.21 10.82
N SER A 222 10.57 -9.75 11.89
CA SER A 222 12.02 -9.87 12.06
C SER A 222 12.63 -10.78 11.00
N GLU A 223 12.00 -11.93 10.71
CA GLU A 223 12.39 -12.83 9.61
C GLU A 223 12.40 -12.08 8.27
N PHE A 224 11.27 -11.44 7.95
CA PHE A 224 11.11 -10.71 6.69
C PHE A 224 12.14 -9.59 6.51
N VAL A 225 12.30 -8.74 7.54
CA VAL A 225 13.28 -7.65 7.52
C VAL A 225 14.71 -8.18 7.38
N GLY A 226 15.01 -9.32 8.00
CA GLY A 226 16.31 -10.00 7.90
C GLY A 226 16.68 -10.41 6.47
N LEU A 227 15.71 -10.84 5.68
CA LEU A 227 15.89 -11.26 4.29
C LEU A 227 16.11 -10.10 3.32
N ILE A 228 15.61 -8.89 3.63
CA ILE A 228 15.75 -7.74 2.74
C ILE A 228 17.21 -7.29 2.70
N SER A 229 17.81 -7.27 1.52
CA SER A 229 19.18 -6.80 1.27
C SER A 229 19.23 -5.31 0.90
N GLY A 230 20.47 -4.75 0.85
CA GLY A 230 20.73 -3.37 0.46
C GLY A 230 20.38 -2.32 1.52
N PRO A 231 20.44 -1.01 1.17
CA PRO A 231 20.16 0.09 2.08
C PRO A 231 18.73 0.04 2.60
N LYS A 232 18.58 -0.11 3.91
CA LYS A 232 17.27 -0.10 4.58
C LYS A 232 17.33 0.58 5.93
N THR A 233 16.30 1.37 6.24
CA THR A 233 16.01 1.89 7.57
C THR A 233 14.75 1.21 8.08
N VAL A 234 14.76 0.73 9.31
CA VAL A 234 13.61 0.07 9.93
C VAL A 234 13.15 0.91 11.12
N LEU A 235 11.87 1.25 11.15
CA LEU A 235 11.28 2.05 12.23
C LEU A 235 10.04 1.35 12.79
N THR A 236 10.01 1.20 14.13
CA THR A 236 8.76 0.95 14.85
C THR A 236 8.13 2.28 15.22
N VAL A 237 6.88 2.49 14.88
CA VAL A 237 6.13 3.72 15.16
C VAL A 237 5.40 3.58 16.50
N PRO A 238 5.86 4.26 17.58
CA PRO A 238 5.24 4.14 18.89
C PRO A 238 3.78 4.60 18.88
N GLY A 239 2.91 3.84 19.52
CA GLY A 239 1.48 4.08 19.61
C GLY A 239 0.69 3.81 18.33
N ALA A 240 1.34 3.49 17.22
CA ALA A 240 0.67 3.24 15.94
C ALA A 240 0.13 1.81 15.85
N TRP A 241 -1.00 1.70 15.19
CA TRP A 241 -1.58 0.44 14.72
C TRP A 241 -0.99 0.03 13.37
N HIS A 242 -1.46 -1.11 12.84
CA HIS A 242 -1.08 -1.61 11.53
C HIS A 242 -1.30 -0.55 10.42
N ALA A 243 -0.26 -0.28 9.65
CA ALA A 243 -0.26 0.67 8.53
C ALA A 243 -0.70 2.11 8.90
N ASP A 244 -0.37 2.54 10.12
CA ASP A 244 -0.64 3.90 10.60
C ASP A 244 0.67 4.67 10.80
N LEU A 245 0.67 5.94 10.40
CA LEU A 245 1.82 6.85 10.54
C LEU A 245 1.79 7.66 11.85
N MET A 246 0.67 7.76 12.54
CA MET A 246 0.52 8.56 13.76
C MET A 246 1.11 9.96 13.65
N GLY A 247 0.81 10.68 12.54
CA GLY A 247 1.29 12.05 12.30
C GLY A 247 2.77 12.15 11.88
N ARG A 248 3.36 11.06 11.36
CA ARG A 248 4.76 11.05 10.88
C ARG A 248 4.93 11.25 9.38
N GLU A 249 3.94 11.84 8.72
CA GLU A 249 3.98 12.17 7.29
C GLU A 249 5.19 13.05 6.94
N GLY A 250 5.51 14.00 7.83
CA GLY A 250 6.69 14.86 7.69
C GLY A 250 8.03 14.10 7.77
N LEU A 251 8.09 12.98 8.51
CA LEU A 251 9.27 12.11 8.54
C LEU A 251 9.43 11.41 7.18
N VAL A 252 8.34 10.85 6.65
CA VAL A 252 8.33 10.20 5.33
C VAL A 252 8.74 11.20 4.24
N SER A 253 8.23 12.43 4.30
CA SER A 253 8.57 13.49 3.35
C SER A 253 10.06 13.83 3.39
N ARG A 254 10.65 14.05 4.57
CA ARG A 254 12.09 14.29 4.71
C ARG A 254 12.92 13.13 4.19
N TRP A 255 12.53 11.90 4.53
CA TRP A 255 13.24 10.72 4.05
C TRP A 255 13.27 10.65 2.51
N PHE A 256 12.16 10.93 1.83
CA PHE A 256 12.16 11.00 0.36
C PHE A 256 13.02 12.16 -0.17
N CYS A 257 13.04 13.33 0.48
CA CYS A 257 13.91 14.43 0.07
C CYS A 257 15.40 14.07 0.12
N GLU A 258 15.80 13.19 1.03
CA GLU A 258 17.18 12.74 1.22
C GLU A 258 17.55 11.55 0.31
N ASN A 259 16.59 10.76 -0.15
CA ASN A 259 16.82 9.48 -0.82
C ASN A 259 16.28 9.41 -2.26
N LEU A 260 15.50 10.36 -2.72
CA LEU A 260 14.95 10.46 -4.05
C LEU A 260 15.49 11.72 -4.77
#